data_e63e3e6dfb67a36e44bc8f880ed41142
#
_entry.id   e63e3e6dfb67a36e44bc8f880ed41142
#
_cell.length_a   1.000
_cell.length_b   1.000
_cell.length_c   1.000
_cell.angle_alpha   90.00
_cell.angle_beta   90.00
_cell.angle_gamma   90.00
#
_symmetry.space_group_name_H-M   'P 1'
#
loop_
_entity.id
_entity.type
_entity.pdbx_description
1 polymer ?
#
loop_
_entity_poly.entity_id
_entity_poly.type
_entity_poly.pdbx_seq_one_letter_code
_entity_poly.pdbx_strand_id
1 'polypeptide(L)'
;MTLRARPHLHYAPVSEGVYFNGPRTQFVISGPQLLYRVADTCVPLLEAGTTEDELVTALGSERARPVVRRIVDELRARDLLLDLGALTVPEPSAEIRARYPEALAHLETECADPYAVFQRLRTTEVLLCGPADVLLPAARGLHRAGVTGLTLATPDFDAAAATTSRLGLRLLPLSDSASLPDPGDLPVPPDAALYCPGADAGVTPEALTALLPEGALLVPVRWDGLVAAVGPAAPARASLPGSAALIGRAARWAAADAAAPAPHPTAEALAGALAGQLLFDTLAGIAQPGEAHVLHGEELTADQVSLVAPGTASGEAAERRFLTAAPAAGAEPVPPPTPDEAVEAVTALTGRWTGPLALLGGEELPQMPLALRETADRDGGAGSVVAWAEEQRTATVAVALTALRAACPTPGAAAAGLTEEHWLLDGALRLMADEAVPYATRAVGAVEARSEPLLRMLEEEGMPDPALTLLRHPGLDWTLAEVRTSGGPRPWTGRSWGRDDTEAVHGALATALARHQTHGVPGAGPLADGVHTDALLFADASAQAALRKQIADAAAAAGLRYEGTPRRPDPVTGALPLWSGGVRAVPLDGEPQAAEESAEETAHG
;
A
#
# COMPACT_ATOMS: atom_id res chain seq x y z
N MET A 1 24.84 -32.29 -19.13
CA MET A 1 24.22 -31.24 -18.31
C MET A 1 24.53 -31.59 -16.86
N THR A 2 25.33 -30.76 -16.20
CA THR A 2 25.71 -30.98 -14.80
C THR A 2 24.77 -30.19 -13.91
N LEU A 3 24.09 -30.87 -12.99
CA LEU A 3 23.09 -30.31 -12.09
C LEU A 3 23.59 -30.30 -10.66
N ARG A 4 23.26 -29.25 -9.91
CA ARG A 4 23.50 -29.18 -8.48
C ARG A 4 22.23 -28.74 -7.75
N ALA A 5 21.93 -29.41 -6.63
CA ALA A 5 20.86 -28.98 -5.76
C ALA A 5 21.14 -27.58 -5.19
N ARG A 6 20.11 -26.72 -5.17
CA ARG A 6 20.22 -25.44 -4.47
C ARG A 6 20.40 -25.67 -2.96
N PRO A 7 21.06 -24.77 -2.24
CA PRO A 7 21.20 -24.85 -0.79
C PRO A 7 19.84 -25.00 -0.08
N HIS A 8 19.87 -25.65 1.08
CA HIS A 8 18.68 -25.84 1.92
C HIS A 8 17.58 -26.72 1.30
N LEU A 9 17.91 -27.62 0.36
CA LEU A 9 17.01 -28.65 -0.07
C LEU A 9 16.97 -29.77 0.99
N HIS A 10 15.80 -29.99 1.59
CA HIS A 10 15.54 -31.07 2.53
C HIS A 10 14.55 -32.07 1.94
N TYR A 11 14.68 -33.33 2.33
CA TYR A 11 13.76 -34.38 1.89
C TYR A 11 13.50 -35.39 3.02
N ALA A 12 12.30 -35.99 2.99
CA ALA A 12 11.91 -36.98 3.99
C ALA A 12 10.93 -38.01 3.39
N PRO A 13 10.93 -39.28 3.90
CA PRO A 13 9.92 -40.25 3.52
C PRO A 13 8.56 -39.86 4.12
N VAL A 14 7.51 -40.02 3.31
CA VAL A 14 6.11 -39.89 3.74
C VAL A 14 5.33 -41.10 3.27
N SER A 15 4.13 -41.35 3.81
CA SER A 15 3.28 -42.50 3.44
C SER A 15 2.98 -42.57 1.94
N GLU A 16 2.91 -41.39 1.28
CA GLU A 16 2.52 -41.26 -0.13
C GLU A 16 3.73 -41.17 -1.08
N GLY A 17 4.97 -41.12 -0.57
CA GLY A 17 6.18 -40.96 -1.39
C GLY A 17 7.33 -40.29 -0.71
N VAL A 18 7.86 -39.23 -1.33
CA VAL A 18 8.96 -38.41 -0.79
C VAL A 18 8.52 -36.96 -0.72
N TYR A 19 8.59 -36.40 0.47
CA TYR A 19 8.43 -34.97 0.71
C TYR A 19 9.73 -34.24 0.43
N PHE A 20 9.66 -33.15 -0.29
CA PHE A 20 10.77 -32.20 -0.51
C PHE A 20 10.39 -30.85 0.04
N ASN A 21 11.36 -30.20 0.67
CA ASN A 21 11.25 -28.84 1.17
C ASN A 21 12.47 -28.03 0.71
N GLY A 22 12.21 -26.99 -0.05
CA GLY A 22 13.19 -26.00 -0.46
C GLY A 22 12.88 -24.63 0.15
N PRO A 23 13.71 -23.61 -0.13
CA PRO A 23 13.55 -22.28 0.48
C PRO A 23 12.21 -21.61 0.23
N ARG A 24 11.57 -21.87 -0.91
CA ARG A 24 10.31 -21.21 -1.34
C ARG A 24 9.16 -22.16 -1.63
N THR A 25 9.41 -23.46 -1.61
CA THR A 25 8.39 -24.43 -2.02
C THR A 25 8.52 -25.73 -1.25
N GLN A 26 7.37 -26.37 -1.04
CA GLN A 26 7.30 -27.70 -0.47
C GLN A 26 6.31 -28.54 -1.27
N PHE A 27 6.63 -29.82 -1.47
CA PHE A 27 5.80 -30.73 -2.26
C PHE A 27 6.11 -32.19 -1.98
N VAL A 28 5.23 -33.06 -2.42
CA VAL A 28 5.40 -34.51 -2.34
C VAL A 28 5.46 -35.10 -3.75
N ILE A 29 6.49 -35.89 -4.03
CA ILE A 29 6.49 -36.76 -5.20
C ILE A 29 5.87 -38.10 -4.77
N SER A 30 4.64 -38.35 -5.20
CA SER A 30 3.91 -39.59 -4.86
C SER A 30 4.55 -40.80 -5.53
N GLY A 31 4.66 -41.89 -4.78
CA GLY A 31 5.21 -43.15 -5.31
C GLY A 31 5.50 -44.18 -4.25
N PRO A 32 5.94 -45.38 -4.64
CA PRO A 32 6.24 -46.46 -3.70
C PRO A 32 7.45 -46.09 -2.82
N GLN A 33 7.59 -46.79 -1.70
CA GLN A 33 8.68 -46.59 -0.73
C GLN A 33 10.11 -46.65 -1.35
N LEU A 34 10.24 -47.34 -2.49
CA LEU A 34 11.46 -47.39 -3.27
C LEU A 34 11.88 -46.01 -3.78
N LEU A 35 10.93 -45.08 -4.02
CA LEU A 35 11.20 -43.71 -4.46
C LEU A 35 12.09 -42.96 -3.47
N TYR A 36 11.84 -43.13 -2.15
CA TYR A 36 12.69 -42.54 -1.12
C TYR A 36 14.13 -43.04 -1.19
N ARG A 37 14.35 -44.34 -1.41
CA ARG A 37 15.72 -44.87 -1.57
C ARG A 37 16.44 -44.28 -2.78
N VAL A 38 15.71 -44.04 -3.86
CA VAL A 38 16.28 -43.35 -5.03
C VAL A 38 16.62 -41.91 -4.70
N ALA A 39 15.72 -41.18 -4.03
CA ALA A 39 15.99 -39.80 -3.60
C ALA A 39 17.17 -39.72 -2.62
N ASP A 40 17.25 -40.65 -1.66
CA ASP A 40 18.32 -40.74 -0.66
C ASP A 40 19.71 -41.00 -1.26
N THR A 41 19.74 -41.66 -2.42
CA THR A 41 20.99 -41.80 -3.21
C THR A 41 21.27 -40.59 -4.10
N CYS A 42 20.23 -40.01 -4.71
CA CYS A 42 20.38 -38.94 -5.70
C CYS A 42 20.66 -37.58 -5.08
N VAL A 43 20.01 -37.22 -3.97
CA VAL A 43 20.12 -35.86 -3.40
C VAL A 43 21.56 -35.52 -2.97
N PRO A 44 22.30 -36.38 -2.22
CA PRO A 44 23.68 -36.07 -1.89
C PRO A 44 24.59 -35.91 -3.11
N LEU A 45 24.33 -36.64 -4.20
CA LEU A 45 25.08 -36.50 -5.45
C LEU A 45 24.72 -35.19 -6.16
N LEU A 46 23.45 -34.81 -6.14
CA LEU A 46 23.01 -33.51 -6.66
C LEU A 46 23.61 -32.35 -5.84
N GLU A 47 23.72 -32.47 -4.53
CA GLU A 47 24.41 -31.46 -3.70
C GLU A 47 25.88 -31.29 -4.09
N ALA A 48 26.54 -32.38 -4.45
CA ALA A 48 27.94 -32.37 -4.92
C ALA A 48 28.11 -31.89 -6.36
N GLY A 49 27.03 -31.88 -7.15
CA GLY A 49 27.04 -31.60 -8.59
C GLY A 49 27.25 -32.87 -9.42
N THR A 50 26.30 -33.26 -10.21
CA THR A 50 26.28 -34.53 -10.95
C THR A 50 25.44 -34.42 -12.24
N THR A 51 25.47 -35.48 -13.05
CA THR A 51 24.66 -35.63 -14.24
C THR A 51 23.60 -36.73 -14.04
N GLU A 52 22.53 -36.72 -14.84
CA GLU A 52 21.51 -37.78 -14.81
C GLU A 52 22.12 -39.17 -15.02
N ASP A 53 23.14 -39.29 -15.89
CA ASP A 53 23.80 -40.57 -16.17
C ASP A 53 24.62 -41.08 -14.96
N GLU A 54 25.28 -40.17 -14.24
CA GLU A 54 26.01 -40.51 -13.00
C GLU A 54 25.02 -40.94 -11.90
N LEU A 55 23.86 -40.29 -11.76
CA LEU A 55 22.79 -40.69 -10.83
C LEU A 55 22.29 -42.10 -11.13
N VAL A 56 22.02 -42.41 -12.40
CA VAL A 56 21.60 -43.76 -12.83
C VAL A 56 22.71 -44.79 -12.56
N THR A 57 23.96 -44.42 -12.82
CA THR A 57 25.11 -45.28 -12.56
C THR A 57 25.29 -45.60 -11.05
N ALA A 58 25.12 -44.59 -10.19
CA ALA A 58 25.16 -44.77 -8.75
C ALA A 58 24.07 -45.71 -8.20
N LEU A 59 22.91 -45.73 -8.86
CA LEU A 59 21.81 -46.67 -8.52
C LEU A 59 22.04 -48.08 -9.07
N GLY A 60 23.04 -48.28 -9.92
CA GLY A 60 23.42 -49.59 -10.46
C GLY A 60 22.40 -50.23 -11.41
N SER A 61 21.46 -49.47 -11.92
CA SER A 61 20.39 -50.00 -12.78
C SER A 61 19.81 -48.97 -13.77
N GLU A 62 19.90 -49.24 -15.06
CA GLU A 62 19.24 -48.44 -16.11
C GLU A 62 17.72 -48.36 -15.95
N ARG A 63 17.09 -49.32 -15.25
CA ARG A 63 15.65 -49.29 -14.95
C ARG A 63 15.27 -48.15 -14.00
N ALA A 64 16.23 -47.57 -13.27
CA ALA A 64 16.00 -46.42 -12.39
C ALA A 64 15.89 -45.10 -13.18
N ARG A 65 16.34 -45.02 -14.44
CA ARG A 65 16.37 -43.79 -15.26
C ARG A 65 15.04 -43.04 -15.30
N PRO A 66 13.86 -43.65 -15.50
CA PRO A 66 12.60 -42.91 -15.49
C PRO A 66 12.27 -42.28 -14.13
N VAL A 67 12.67 -42.92 -13.02
CA VAL A 67 12.46 -42.40 -11.66
C VAL A 67 13.41 -41.25 -11.37
N VAL A 68 14.71 -41.40 -11.74
CA VAL A 68 15.71 -40.32 -11.62
C VAL A 68 15.25 -39.09 -12.40
N ARG A 69 14.85 -39.29 -13.66
CA ARG A 69 14.35 -38.19 -14.50
C ARG A 69 13.14 -37.50 -13.87
N ARG A 70 12.18 -38.25 -13.37
CA ARG A 70 11.04 -37.68 -12.67
C ARG A 70 11.42 -36.84 -11.48
N ILE A 71 12.35 -37.28 -10.63
CA ILE A 71 12.85 -36.51 -9.48
C ILE A 71 13.53 -35.24 -9.97
N VAL A 72 14.43 -35.34 -10.96
CA VAL A 72 15.15 -34.20 -11.51
C VAL A 72 14.18 -33.19 -12.17
N ASP A 73 13.21 -33.66 -12.94
CA ASP A 73 12.23 -32.78 -13.59
C ASP A 73 11.33 -32.06 -12.58
N GLU A 74 10.89 -32.76 -11.51
CA GLU A 74 10.10 -32.15 -10.44
C GLU A 74 10.88 -31.10 -9.63
N LEU A 75 12.15 -31.38 -9.34
CA LEU A 75 13.05 -30.42 -8.68
C LEU A 75 13.34 -29.22 -9.58
N ARG A 76 13.58 -29.46 -10.88
CA ARG A 76 13.82 -28.38 -11.87
C ARG A 76 12.59 -27.50 -12.08
N ALA A 77 11.40 -28.09 -12.20
CA ALA A 77 10.15 -27.35 -12.38
C ALA A 77 9.84 -26.40 -11.21
N ARG A 78 10.48 -26.63 -10.03
CA ARG A 78 10.34 -25.80 -8.84
C ARG A 78 11.58 -24.97 -8.50
N ASP A 79 12.47 -24.84 -9.47
CA ASP A 79 13.72 -24.07 -9.35
C ASP A 79 14.61 -24.52 -8.15
N LEU A 80 14.65 -25.83 -7.88
CA LEU A 80 15.48 -26.39 -6.81
C LEU A 80 16.82 -26.95 -7.30
N LEU A 81 17.12 -26.82 -8.60
CA LEU A 81 18.38 -27.25 -9.21
C LEU A 81 19.04 -26.09 -9.95
N LEU A 82 20.35 -25.98 -9.81
CA LEU A 82 21.21 -25.15 -10.65
C LEU A 82 21.74 -25.98 -11.81
N ASP A 83 21.63 -25.46 -13.04
CA ASP A 83 22.34 -26.02 -14.19
C ASP A 83 23.74 -25.38 -14.29
N LEU A 84 24.75 -26.10 -13.84
CA LEU A 84 26.12 -25.60 -13.86
C LEU A 84 26.66 -25.38 -15.29
N GLY A 85 26.07 -26.04 -16.28
CA GLY A 85 26.45 -25.85 -17.69
C GLY A 85 25.83 -24.61 -18.33
N ALA A 86 24.80 -24.03 -17.74
CA ALA A 86 24.13 -22.82 -18.20
C ALA A 86 24.69 -21.54 -17.55
N LEU A 87 25.54 -21.64 -16.54
CA LEU A 87 26.14 -20.50 -15.87
C LEU A 87 27.09 -19.75 -16.81
N THR A 88 27.01 -18.42 -16.82
CA THR A 88 27.86 -17.58 -17.68
C THR A 88 29.24 -17.34 -17.10
N VAL A 89 29.38 -17.49 -15.78
CA VAL A 89 30.63 -17.35 -15.03
C VAL A 89 30.92 -18.67 -14.29
N PRO A 90 32.18 -19.16 -14.32
CA PRO A 90 32.54 -20.37 -13.61
C PRO A 90 32.43 -20.19 -12.10
N GLU A 91 32.31 -21.31 -11.40
CA GLU A 91 32.29 -21.35 -9.94
C GLU A 91 33.52 -20.67 -9.33
N PRO A 92 33.35 -19.84 -8.29
CA PRO A 92 34.47 -19.21 -7.59
C PRO A 92 35.42 -20.22 -7.00
N SER A 93 36.70 -19.82 -6.88
CA SER A 93 37.72 -20.68 -6.27
C SER A 93 37.35 -21.11 -4.84
N ALA A 94 37.88 -22.23 -4.38
CA ALA A 94 37.66 -22.74 -3.01
C ALA A 94 37.97 -21.69 -1.94
N GLU A 95 39.00 -20.87 -2.15
CA GLU A 95 39.35 -19.77 -1.25
C GLU A 95 38.26 -18.72 -1.15
N ILE A 96 37.69 -18.30 -2.29
CA ILE A 96 36.58 -17.33 -2.36
C ILE A 96 35.32 -17.94 -1.71
N ARG A 97 35.02 -19.19 -2.00
CA ARG A 97 33.88 -19.89 -1.39
C ARG A 97 34.00 -19.98 0.13
N ALA A 98 35.21 -20.28 0.63
CA ALA A 98 35.46 -20.33 2.06
C ALA A 98 35.38 -18.94 2.73
N ARG A 99 35.66 -17.87 1.99
CA ARG A 99 35.60 -16.49 2.49
C ARG A 99 34.17 -15.91 2.51
N TYR A 100 33.32 -16.31 1.57
CA TYR A 100 31.95 -15.77 1.39
C TYR A 100 30.89 -16.87 1.34
N PRO A 101 30.87 -17.83 2.29
CA PRO A 101 30.00 -19.01 2.18
C PRO A 101 28.51 -18.64 2.24
N GLU A 102 28.13 -17.72 3.13
CA GLU A 102 26.74 -17.31 3.35
C GLU A 102 26.19 -16.54 2.14
N ALA A 103 26.98 -15.59 1.62
CA ALA A 103 26.56 -14.80 0.47
C ALA A 103 26.40 -15.67 -0.78
N LEU A 104 27.33 -16.59 -1.03
CA LEU A 104 27.24 -17.51 -2.15
C LEU A 104 26.05 -18.47 -2.00
N ALA A 105 25.82 -19.02 -0.81
CA ALA A 105 24.66 -19.87 -0.56
C ALA A 105 23.35 -19.12 -0.78
N HIS A 106 23.26 -17.86 -0.33
CA HIS A 106 22.09 -17.01 -0.57
C HIS A 106 21.87 -16.77 -2.08
N LEU A 107 22.91 -16.37 -2.81
CA LEU A 107 22.81 -16.17 -4.25
C LEU A 107 22.50 -17.46 -5.02
N GLU A 108 23.07 -18.59 -4.61
CA GLU A 108 22.77 -19.91 -5.18
C GLU A 108 21.30 -20.31 -4.91
N THR A 109 20.71 -19.82 -3.83
CA THR A 109 19.29 -20.04 -3.51
C THR A 109 18.38 -19.16 -4.37
N GLU A 110 18.76 -17.88 -4.55
CA GLU A 110 17.87 -16.85 -5.07
C GLU A 110 18.05 -16.55 -6.56
N CYS A 111 19.27 -16.75 -7.11
CA CYS A 111 19.63 -16.30 -8.45
C CYS A 111 19.74 -17.45 -9.45
N ALA A 112 19.38 -17.18 -10.72
CA ALA A 112 19.58 -18.13 -11.83
C ALA A 112 21.07 -18.29 -12.19
N ASP A 113 21.85 -17.20 -12.17
CA ASP A 113 23.31 -17.19 -12.38
C ASP A 113 24.02 -16.54 -11.17
N PRO A 114 24.16 -17.27 -10.04
CA PRO A 114 24.67 -16.73 -8.79
C PRO A 114 26.10 -16.20 -8.89
N TYR A 115 26.94 -16.80 -9.76
CA TYR A 115 28.35 -16.42 -9.84
C TYR A 115 28.57 -15.17 -10.69
N ALA A 116 27.77 -14.95 -11.70
CA ALA A 116 27.77 -13.70 -12.45
C ALA A 116 27.31 -12.54 -11.55
N VAL A 117 26.26 -12.77 -10.75
CA VAL A 117 25.78 -11.80 -9.76
C VAL A 117 26.89 -11.52 -8.72
N PHE A 118 27.50 -12.54 -8.16
CA PHE A 118 28.57 -12.37 -7.18
C PHE A 118 29.78 -11.62 -7.76
N GLN A 119 30.18 -11.91 -9.00
CA GLN A 119 31.28 -11.20 -9.67
C GLN A 119 30.93 -9.71 -9.86
N ARG A 120 29.69 -9.39 -10.27
CA ARG A 120 29.21 -8.01 -10.39
C ARG A 120 29.24 -7.28 -9.04
N LEU A 121 28.73 -7.89 -7.96
CA LEU A 121 28.74 -7.33 -6.61
C LEU A 121 30.15 -6.97 -6.15
N ARG A 122 31.14 -7.79 -6.49
CA ARG A 122 32.54 -7.54 -6.14
C ARG A 122 33.18 -6.35 -6.85
N THR A 123 32.64 -5.93 -7.97
CA THR A 123 33.12 -4.79 -8.76
C THR A 123 32.25 -3.56 -8.61
N THR A 124 31.15 -3.66 -7.87
CA THR A 124 30.24 -2.54 -7.61
C THR A 124 30.85 -1.55 -6.63
N GLU A 125 30.83 -0.28 -6.98
CA GLU A 125 31.24 0.84 -6.12
C GLU A 125 30.04 1.39 -5.36
N VAL A 126 30.11 1.39 -4.04
CA VAL A 126 29.01 1.81 -3.15
C VAL A 126 29.46 2.95 -2.24
N LEU A 127 28.70 4.04 -2.25
CA LEU A 127 28.85 5.14 -1.32
C LEU A 127 27.88 4.98 -0.14
N LEU A 128 28.40 4.99 1.06
CA LEU A 128 27.64 5.03 2.31
C LEU A 128 27.82 6.41 2.93
N CYS A 129 26.73 7.19 3.08
CA CYS A 129 26.79 8.58 3.51
C CYS A 129 25.83 8.86 4.67
N GLY A 130 26.35 9.34 5.82
CA GLY A 130 25.56 9.66 7.03
C GLY A 130 26.23 9.27 8.35
N PRO A 131 25.48 9.12 9.45
CA PRO A 131 25.99 8.76 10.78
C PRO A 131 26.64 7.37 10.81
N ALA A 132 27.75 7.24 11.55
CA ALA A 132 28.50 5.98 11.65
C ALA A 132 27.69 4.83 12.25
N ASP A 133 26.80 5.11 13.19
CA ASP A 133 25.98 4.09 13.86
C ASP A 133 25.00 3.38 12.92
N VAL A 134 24.54 4.07 11.86
CA VAL A 134 23.76 3.48 10.75
C VAL A 134 24.67 2.82 9.73
N LEU A 135 25.75 3.51 9.32
CA LEU A 135 26.54 3.09 8.16
C LEU A 135 27.45 1.89 8.44
N LEU A 136 28.03 1.77 9.65
CA LEU A 136 28.96 0.68 9.96
C LEU A 136 28.30 -0.71 9.95
N PRO A 137 27.06 -0.92 10.44
CA PRO A 137 26.35 -2.18 10.27
C PRO A 137 26.09 -2.52 8.80
N ALA A 138 25.66 -1.55 7.98
CA ALA A 138 25.48 -1.73 6.54
C ALA A 138 26.79 -2.12 5.84
N ALA A 139 27.87 -1.38 6.12
CA ALA A 139 29.18 -1.64 5.55
C ALA A 139 29.71 -3.04 5.88
N ARG A 140 29.52 -3.49 7.14
CA ARG A 140 29.89 -4.85 7.56
C ARG A 140 29.11 -5.92 6.82
N GLY A 141 27.79 -5.72 6.67
CA GLY A 141 26.91 -6.63 5.93
C GLY A 141 27.33 -6.75 4.47
N LEU A 142 27.45 -5.63 3.78
CA LEU A 142 27.87 -5.57 2.37
C LEU A 142 29.28 -6.16 2.16
N HIS A 143 30.24 -5.84 3.04
CA HIS A 143 31.59 -6.41 2.96
C HIS A 143 31.58 -7.94 3.13
N ARG A 144 30.81 -8.47 4.09
CA ARG A 144 30.62 -9.93 4.25
C ARG A 144 29.94 -10.57 3.06
N ALA A 145 29.07 -9.84 2.39
CA ALA A 145 28.41 -10.29 1.17
C ALA A 145 29.29 -10.21 -0.09
N GLY A 146 30.51 -9.69 0.04
CA GLY A 146 31.50 -9.67 -1.04
C GLY A 146 31.61 -8.36 -1.80
N VAL A 147 30.86 -7.32 -1.42
CA VAL A 147 31.04 -5.97 -1.98
C VAL A 147 32.33 -5.39 -1.43
N THR A 148 33.29 -5.09 -2.31
CA THR A 148 34.63 -4.62 -1.90
C THR A 148 34.85 -3.14 -2.18
N GLY A 149 34.13 -2.54 -3.12
CA GLY A 149 34.22 -1.12 -3.46
C GLY A 149 33.34 -0.27 -2.53
N LEU A 150 33.70 -0.18 -1.23
CA LEU A 150 32.93 0.57 -0.24
C LEU A 150 33.66 1.86 0.18
N THR A 151 32.97 3.00 0.00
CA THR A 151 33.41 4.29 0.53
C THR A 151 32.43 4.76 1.59
N LEU A 152 32.92 5.05 2.79
CA LEU A 152 32.15 5.55 3.92
C LEU A 152 32.41 7.04 4.08
N ALA A 153 31.40 7.87 3.94
CA ALA A 153 31.42 9.30 4.18
C ALA A 153 30.61 9.63 5.43
N THR A 154 31.25 10.11 6.49
CA THR A 154 30.60 10.29 7.80
C THR A 154 31.15 11.50 8.57
N PRO A 155 30.31 12.23 9.33
CA PRO A 155 30.80 13.22 10.30
C PRO A 155 31.52 12.56 11.48
N ASP A 156 31.24 11.30 11.78
CA ASP A 156 31.83 10.54 12.91
C ASP A 156 33.14 9.87 12.50
N PHE A 157 34.03 10.61 11.85
CA PHE A 157 35.25 10.10 11.23
C PHE A 157 36.12 9.28 12.21
N ASP A 158 36.40 9.84 13.39
CA ASP A 158 37.25 9.19 14.39
C ASP A 158 36.64 7.89 14.94
N ALA A 159 35.33 7.88 15.17
CA ALA A 159 34.60 6.70 15.63
C ALA A 159 34.59 5.58 14.57
N ALA A 160 34.51 5.94 13.30
CA ALA A 160 34.49 5.00 12.18
C ALA A 160 35.91 4.44 11.82
N ALA A 161 36.98 5.20 12.08
CA ALA A 161 38.33 4.94 11.58
C ALA A 161 38.86 3.54 11.90
N ALA A 162 38.71 3.07 13.15
CA ALA A 162 39.18 1.75 13.56
C ALA A 162 38.46 0.59 12.86
N THR A 163 37.17 0.74 12.58
CA THR A 163 36.37 -0.29 11.92
C THR A 163 36.62 -0.31 10.42
N THR A 164 36.64 0.84 9.78
CA THR A 164 36.90 0.99 8.34
C THR A 164 38.28 0.50 7.98
N SER A 165 39.30 0.80 8.81
CA SER A 165 40.67 0.27 8.63
C SER A 165 40.72 -1.25 8.66
N ARG A 166 40.04 -1.90 9.61
CA ARG A 166 39.97 -3.37 9.70
C ARG A 166 39.27 -4.03 8.53
N LEU A 167 38.28 -3.36 7.96
CA LEU A 167 37.54 -3.85 6.79
C LEU A 167 38.23 -3.47 5.46
N GLY A 168 39.26 -2.61 5.50
CA GLY A 168 39.92 -2.11 4.28
C GLY A 168 39.07 -1.16 3.46
N LEU A 169 38.15 -0.46 4.11
CA LEU A 169 37.21 0.48 3.45
C LEU A 169 37.83 1.86 3.36
N ARG A 170 37.44 2.62 2.35
CA ARG A 170 37.74 4.05 2.25
C ARG A 170 36.86 4.84 3.24
N LEU A 171 37.45 5.81 3.91
CA LEU A 171 36.77 6.70 4.85
C LEU A 171 36.97 8.14 4.40
N LEU A 172 35.86 8.90 4.31
CA LEU A 172 35.84 10.32 3.99
C LEU A 172 35.19 11.10 5.15
N PRO A 173 35.76 12.23 5.56
CA PRO A 173 35.13 13.12 6.53
C PRO A 173 34.01 13.92 5.91
N LEU A 174 32.93 14.12 6.65
CA LEU A 174 31.87 15.09 6.33
C LEU A 174 31.82 16.16 7.41
N SER A 175 31.41 17.37 7.06
CA SER A 175 31.23 18.47 8.04
C SER A 175 30.09 18.19 9.01
N ASP A 176 29.03 17.57 8.53
CA ASP A 176 27.86 17.13 9.28
C ASP A 176 27.13 16.01 8.53
N SER A 177 26.08 15.44 9.16
CA SER A 177 25.28 14.37 8.56
C SER A 177 24.40 14.81 7.39
N ALA A 178 24.27 16.13 7.15
CA ALA A 178 23.53 16.69 6.04
C ALA A 178 24.42 16.95 4.82
N SER A 179 25.73 16.88 4.99
CA SER A 179 26.69 17.12 3.91
C SER A 179 26.81 15.92 2.98
N LEU A 180 27.13 16.20 1.72
CA LEU A 180 27.57 15.19 0.74
C LEU A 180 29.07 15.37 0.50
N PRO A 181 29.82 14.28 0.16
CA PRO A 181 31.20 14.41 -0.28
C PRO A 181 31.27 15.14 -1.62
N ASP A 182 32.39 15.84 -1.85
CA ASP A 182 32.63 16.39 -3.18
C ASP A 182 32.83 15.26 -4.19
N PRO A 183 32.26 15.36 -5.41
CA PRO A 183 32.46 14.34 -6.45
C PRO A 183 33.94 14.07 -6.76
N GLY A 184 34.80 15.08 -6.57
CA GLY A 184 36.25 14.96 -6.77
C GLY A 184 36.97 14.14 -5.70
N ASP A 185 36.38 13.93 -4.54
CA ASP A 185 36.93 13.10 -3.46
C ASP A 185 36.65 11.60 -3.67
N LEU A 186 35.73 11.27 -4.57
CA LEU A 186 35.41 9.89 -4.92
C LEU A 186 36.35 9.41 -6.02
N PRO A 187 36.99 8.23 -5.84
CA PRO A 187 37.93 7.70 -6.83
C PRO A 187 37.25 7.25 -8.13
N VAL A 188 36.02 6.77 -7.99
CA VAL A 188 35.16 6.29 -9.08
C VAL A 188 33.75 6.74 -8.76
N PRO A 189 32.95 7.11 -9.76
CA PRO A 189 31.52 7.37 -9.55
C PRO A 189 30.83 6.14 -8.96
N PRO A 190 30.00 6.27 -7.93
CA PRO A 190 29.36 5.13 -7.31
C PRO A 190 28.21 4.58 -8.16
N ASP A 191 28.12 3.25 -8.24
CA ASP A 191 27.01 2.55 -8.88
C ASP A 191 25.76 2.55 -8.01
N ALA A 192 25.96 2.67 -6.69
CA ALA A 192 24.89 2.71 -5.71
C ALA A 192 25.27 3.52 -4.46
N ALA A 193 24.27 4.03 -3.76
CA ALA A 193 24.47 4.72 -2.50
C ALA A 193 23.44 4.31 -1.44
N LEU A 194 23.88 4.31 -0.18
CA LEU A 194 23.04 4.36 0.99
C LEU A 194 23.17 5.76 1.59
N TYR A 195 22.06 6.43 1.81
CA TYR A 195 22.05 7.78 2.35
C TYR A 195 21.15 7.88 3.57
N CYS A 196 21.74 8.29 4.68
CA CYS A 196 21.03 8.55 5.93
C CYS A 196 21.28 10.00 6.34
N PRO A 197 20.40 10.96 5.95
CA PRO A 197 20.49 12.33 6.44
C PRO A 197 20.19 12.37 7.94
N GLY A 198 20.76 13.36 8.65
CA GLY A 198 20.24 13.74 9.96
C GLY A 198 18.78 14.21 9.84
N ALA A 199 18.07 14.28 10.96
CA ALA A 199 16.64 14.60 10.99
C ALA A 199 16.26 15.91 10.26
N ASP A 200 17.16 16.90 10.24
CA ASP A 200 16.94 18.22 9.66
C ASP A 200 17.60 18.45 8.28
N ALA A 201 18.13 17.41 7.66
CA ALA A 201 18.95 17.55 6.48
C ALA A 201 18.13 17.62 5.19
N GLY A 202 18.08 18.78 4.62
CA GLY A 202 17.46 19.08 3.33
C GLY A 202 18.36 18.78 2.13
N VAL A 203 18.98 17.59 2.00
CA VAL A 203 19.64 17.23 0.74
C VAL A 203 18.59 17.07 -0.34
N THR A 204 18.72 17.87 -1.38
CA THR A 204 17.79 17.86 -2.49
C THR A 204 18.05 16.68 -3.43
N PRO A 205 17.03 16.19 -4.15
CA PRO A 205 17.24 15.19 -5.20
C PRO A 205 18.28 15.61 -6.23
N GLU A 206 18.39 16.91 -6.50
CA GLU A 206 19.34 17.50 -7.45
C GLU A 206 20.79 17.35 -6.95
N ALA A 207 21.04 17.60 -5.68
CA ALA A 207 22.37 17.44 -5.08
C ALA A 207 22.85 15.99 -5.13
N LEU A 208 21.97 15.04 -4.79
CA LEU A 208 22.28 13.61 -4.91
C LEU A 208 22.43 13.17 -6.37
N THR A 209 21.61 13.70 -7.29
CA THR A 209 21.73 13.39 -8.72
C THR A 209 23.02 13.95 -9.34
N ALA A 210 23.57 15.05 -8.79
CA ALA A 210 24.87 15.58 -9.22
C ALA A 210 26.04 14.68 -8.77
N LEU A 211 25.89 13.97 -7.66
CA LEU A 211 26.88 13.05 -7.12
C LEU A 211 26.78 11.64 -7.71
N LEU A 212 25.56 11.18 -7.96
CA LEU A 212 25.25 9.82 -8.43
C LEU A 212 25.04 9.84 -9.95
N PRO A 213 25.71 8.96 -10.72
CA PRO A 213 25.43 8.78 -12.14
C PRO A 213 23.96 8.47 -12.42
N GLU A 214 23.51 8.77 -13.63
CA GLU A 214 22.18 8.37 -14.09
C GLU A 214 22.01 6.85 -14.00
N GLY A 215 20.95 6.41 -13.32
CA GLY A 215 20.68 5.00 -13.09
C GLY A 215 21.33 4.41 -11.84
N ALA A 216 22.24 5.12 -11.15
CA ALA A 216 22.76 4.68 -9.87
C ALA A 216 21.64 4.51 -8.84
N LEU A 217 21.69 3.41 -8.08
CA LEU A 217 20.70 3.08 -7.06
C LEU A 217 20.92 3.89 -5.78
N LEU A 218 19.82 4.33 -5.16
CA LEU A 218 19.85 4.96 -3.84
C LEU A 218 18.93 4.21 -2.89
N VAL A 219 19.45 3.88 -1.72
CA VAL A 219 18.66 3.42 -0.55
C VAL A 219 18.69 4.54 0.49
N PRO A 220 17.61 5.31 0.65
CA PRO A 220 17.51 6.29 1.73
C PRO A 220 17.14 5.59 3.04
N VAL A 221 17.68 6.07 4.15
CA VAL A 221 17.26 5.75 5.52
C VAL A 221 16.81 7.05 6.16
N ARG A 222 15.54 7.13 6.54
CA ARG A 222 14.96 8.32 7.17
C ARG A 222 14.41 8.00 8.53
N TRP A 223 14.58 8.91 9.47
CA TRP A 223 14.02 8.83 10.83
C TRP A 223 13.00 9.93 11.06
N ASP A 224 11.94 9.60 11.77
CA ASP A 224 10.98 10.56 12.34
C ASP A 224 10.49 10.00 13.69
N GLY A 225 10.96 10.61 14.79
CA GLY A 225 10.64 10.16 16.14
C GLY A 225 11.02 8.70 16.39
N LEU A 226 10.02 7.84 16.57
CA LEU A 226 10.17 6.41 16.89
C LEU A 226 10.34 5.50 15.68
N VAL A 227 10.17 5.98 14.47
CA VAL A 227 10.17 5.14 13.30
C VAL A 227 11.29 5.49 12.34
N ALA A 228 11.79 4.48 11.64
CA ALA A 228 12.66 4.66 10.49
C ALA A 228 12.03 4.03 9.24
N ALA A 229 12.16 4.72 8.11
CA ALA A 229 11.90 4.18 6.79
C ALA A 229 13.21 3.88 6.08
N VAL A 230 13.35 2.66 5.57
CA VAL A 230 14.51 2.17 4.82
C VAL A 230 14.07 1.86 3.39
N GLY A 231 14.62 2.57 2.42
CA GLY A 231 14.24 2.40 1.02
C GLY A 231 13.10 3.34 0.58
N PRO A 232 12.49 3.09 -0.58
CA PRO A 232 12.79 2.00 -1.53
C PRO A 232 14.12 2.18 -2.25
N ALA A 233 14.70 1.09 -2.72
CA ALA A 233 15.92 1.14 -3.54
C ALA A 233 15.55 1.47 -4.99
N ALA A 234 15.97 2.65 -5.46
CA ALA A 234 15.69 3.14 -6.82
C ALA A 234 16.65 4.30 -7.16
N PRO A 235 16.71 4.78 -8.43
CA PRO A 235 17.40 6.02 -8.74
C PRO A 235 16.90 7.20 -7.86
N ALA A 236 17.81 8.10 -7.49
CA ALA A 236 17.57 9.14 -6.46
C ALA A 236 16.27 9.94 -6.66
N ARG A 237 15.96 10.35 -7.90
CA ARG A 237 14.73 11.10 -8.22
C ARG A 237 13.45 10.36 -7.91
N ALA A 238 13.50 9.03 -7.96
CA ALA A 238 12.37 8.16 -7.71
C ALA A 238 12.30 7.69 -6.24
N SER A 239 13.44 7.37 -5.64
CA SER A 239 13.55 6.83 -4.29
C SER A 239 13.18 7.88 -3.21
N LEU A 240 13.68 9.11 -3.33
CA LEU A 240 13.52 10.14 -2.29
C LEU A 240 12.07 10.57 -2.03
N PRO A 241 11.22 10.82 -3.06
CA PRO A 241 9.82 11.16 -2.82
C PRO A 241 9.04 10.02 -2.14
N GLY A 242 9.25 8.78 -2.57
CA GLY A 242 8.62 7.60 -1.96
C GLY A 242 9.02 7.41 -0.50
N SER A 243 10.31 7.52 -0.21
CA SER A 243 10.83 7.44 1.16
C SER A 243 10.29 8.57 2.05
N ALA A 244 10.19 9.80 1.54
CA ALA A 244 9.63 10.93 2.28
C ALA A 244 8.14 10.75 2.59
N ALA A 245 7.37 10.24 1.64
CA ALA A 245 5.96 9.92 1.84
C ALA A 245 5.78 8.80 2.87
N LEU A 246 6.59 7.73 2.76
CA LEU A 246 6.54 6.60 3.68
C LEU A 246 6.84 7.01 5.11
N ILE A 247 7.96 7.73 5.36
CA ILE A 247 8.33 8.11 6.73
C ILE A 247 7.29 9.05 7.34
N GLY A 248 6.77 10.03 6.59
CA GLY A 248 5.74 10.93 7.10
C GLY A 248 4.45 10.19 7.48
N ARG A 249 4.06 9.17 6.74
CA ARG A 249 2.89 8.33 7.07
C ARG A 249 3.17 7.41 8.25
N ALA A 250 4.32 6.73 8.25
CA ALA A 250 4.72 5.82 9.34
C ALA A 250 4.82 6.55 10.68
N ALA A 251 5.34 7.79 10.70
CA ALA A 251 5.39 8.61 11.91
C ALA A 251 3.98 8.94 12.45
N ARG A 252 3.01 9.24 11.56
CA ARG A 252 1.62 9.45 11.98
C ARG A 252 0.94 8.17 12.51
N TRP A 253 1.29 7.01 11.96
CA TRP A 253 0.85 5.73 12.51
C TRP A 253 1.42 5.51 13.91
N ALA A 254 2.72 5.71 14.12
CA ALA A 254 3.37 5.53 15.41
C ALA A 254 2.87 6.54 16.47
N ALA A 255 2.66 7.80 16.08
CA ALA A 255 2.17 8.84 17.01
C ALA A 255 0.77 8.55 17.57
N ALA A 256 -0.03 7.71 16.89
CA ALA A 256 -1.36 7.33 17.36
C ALA A 256 -1.32 6.21 18.41
N ASP A 257 -0.23 5.44 18.48
CA ASP A 257 -0.19 4.22 19.28
C ASP A 257 0.34 4.45 20.72
N ALA A 258 0.95 5.60 21.10
CA ALA A 258 1.59 5.67 22.41
C ALA A 258 1.90 7.01 23.02
N ALA A 259 2.07 6.97 24.35
CA ALA A 259 2.90 7.86 25.16
C ALA A 259 4.37 7.58 24.75
N ALA A 260 5.02 8.55 24.12
CA ALA A 260 6.28 8.40 23.39
C ALA A 260 7.47 7.93 24.26
N PRO A 261 7.88 6.67 24.19
CA PRO A 261 9.21 6.25 24.62
C PRO A 261 10.27 6.63 23.57
N ALA A 262 11.53 6.61 24.00
CA ALA A 262 12.65 6.89 23.11
C ALA A 262 13.01 5.65 22.27
N PRO A 263 13.59 5.83 21.08
CA PRO A 263 14.10 4.70 20.31
C PRO A 263 15.11 3.88 21.10
N HIS A 264 15.11 2.56 20.90
CA HIS A 264 16.10 1.68 21.52
C HIS A 264 17.51 2.02 20.97
N PRO A 265 18.58 2.00 21.78
CA PRO A 265 19.93 2.38 21.35
C PRO A 265 20.48 1.60 20.15
N THR A 266 19.95 0.40 19.87
CA THR A 266 20.38 -0.42 18.69
C THR A 266 19.51 -0.22 17.46
N ALA A 267 18.50 0.65 17.51
CA ALA A 267 17.58 0.86 16.38
C ALA A 267 18.29 1.39 15.13
N GLU A 268 19.26 2.30 15.30
CA GLU A 268 20.06 2.84 14.19
C GLU A 268 20.90 1.75 13.53
N ALA A 269 21.50 0.87 14.32
CA ALA A 269 22.26 -0.25 13.80
C ALA A 269 21.40 -1.26 13.04
N LEU A 270 20.16 -1.49 13.49
CA LEU A 270 19.20 -2.35 12.80
C LEU A 270 18.74 -1.72 11.49
N ALA A 271 18.41 -0.42 11.48
CA ALA A 271 18.07 0.29 10.25
C ALA A 271 19.21 0.24 9.21
N GLY A 272 20.45 0.42 9.66
CA GLY A 272 21.63 0.30 8.82
C GLY A 272 21.81 -1.12 8.25
N ALA A 273 21.61 -2.15 9.07
CA ALA A 273 21.69 -3.54 8.63
C ALA A 273 20.60 -3.86 7.57
N LEU A 274 19.35 -3.41 7.79
CA LEU A 274 18.26 -3.55 6.83
C LEU A 274 18.56 -2.82 5.52
N ALA A 275 19.10 -1.60 5.60
CA ALA A 275 19.48 -0.84 4.42
C ALA A 275 20.58 -1.52 3.61
N GLY A 276 21.60 -2.08 4.29
CA GLY A 276 22.64 -2.87 3.65
C GLY A 276 22.09 -4.13 2.98
N GLN A 277 21.15 -4.83 3.63
CA GLN A 277 20.49 -6.00 3.06
C GLN A 277 19.65 -5.62 1.83
N LEU A 278 18.79 -4.59 1.93
CA LEU A 278 17.97 -4.13 0.82
C LEU A 278 18.82 -3.71 -0.39
N LEU A 279 19.94 -3.01 -0.14
CA LEU A 279 20.88 -2.64 -1.19
C LEU A 279 21.52 -3.86 -1.86
N PHE A 280 21.96 -4.83 -1.07
CA PHE A 280 22.50 -6.09 -1.57
C PHE A 280 21.47 -6.84 -2.43
N ASP A 281 20.25 -7.02 -1.92
CA ASP A 281 19.18 -7.74 -2.62
C ASP A 281 18.76 -7.03 -3.92
N THR A 282 18.78 -5.70 -3.92
CA THR A 282 18.52 -4.91 -5.13
C THR A 282 19.63 -5.07 -6.17
N LEU A 283 20.89 -4.97 -5.75
CA LEU A 283 22.05 -5.17 -6.63
C LEU A 283 22.12 -6.62 -7.16
N ALA A 284 21.66 -7.57 -6.38
CA ALA A 284 21.56 -8.97 -6.79
C ALA A 284 20.36 -9.26 -7.70
N GLY A 285 19.39 -8.34 -7.79
CA GLY A 285 18.15 -8.54 -8.55
C GLY A 285 17.13 -9.43 -7.83
N ILE A 286 17.21 -9.52 -6.51
CA ILE A 286 16.34 -10.33 -5.64
C ILE A 286 15.18 -9.49 -5.09
N ALA A 287 15.48 -8.23 -4.70
CA ALA A 287 14.48 -7.33 -4.12
C ALA A 287 13.32 -7.05 -5.08
N GLN A 288 12.12 -6.95 -4.54
CA GLN A 288 10.94 -6.59 -5.32
C GLN A 288 10.93 -5.08 -5.64
N PRO A 289 10.39 -4.67 -6.81
CA PRO A 289 10.23 -3.25 -7.10
C PRO A 289 9.39 -2.54 -6.02
N GLY A 290 9.90 -1.43 -5.49
CA GLY A 290 9.20 -0.67 -4.45
C GLY A 290 9.35 -1.25 -3.03
N GLU A 291 10.14 -2.30 -2.85
CA GLU A 291 10.40 -2.88 -1.53
C GLU A 291 11.07 -1.86 -0.60
N ALA A 292 10.54 -1.75 0.60
CA ALA A 292 11.04 -0.90 1.67
C ALA A 292 10.74 -1.54 3.02
N HIS A 293 11.34 -1.01 4.08
CA HIS A 293 11.07 -1.45 5.45
C HIS A 293 10.69 -0.27 6.33
N VAL A 294 9.78 -0.51 7.26
CA VAL A 294 9.49 0.41 8.36
C VAL A 294 9.92 -0.26 9.66
N LEU A 295 10.85 0.39 10.36
CA LEU A 295 11.35 -0.06 11.65
C LEU A 295 10.68 0.75 12.76
N HIS A 296 10.06 0.08 13.73
CA HIS A 296 9.64 0.69 14.98
C HIS A 296 10.82 0.65 15.97
N GLY A 297 11.37 1.83 16.29
CA GLY A 297 12.66 1.90 16.97
C GLY A 297 12.64 1.47 18.44
N GLU A 298 11.52 1.50 19.13
CA GLU A 298 11.38 1.01 20.49
C GLU A 298 11.28 -0.51 20.55
N GLU A 299 10.36 -1.07 19.76
CA GLU A 299 10.08 -2.50 19.74
C GLU A 299 11.14 -3.30 18.98
N LEU A 300 11.98 -2.64 18.17
CA LEU A 300 12.93 -3.24 17.24
C LEU A 300 12.25 -4.21 16.25
N THR A 301 10.98 -3.95 15.94
CA THR A 301 10.24 -4.67 14.90
C THR A 301 10.43 -3.99 13.56
N ALA A 302 10.58 -4.77 12.51
CA ALA A 302 10.71 -4.27 11.14
C ALA A 302 9.69 -4.97 10.25
N ASP A 303 8.85 -4.16 9.62
CA ASP A 303 7.85 -4.62 8.66
C ASP A 303 8.34 -4.33 7.24
N GLN A 304 8.33 -5.35 6.40
CA GLN A 304 8.54 -5.18 4.96
C GLN A 304 7.26 -4.62 4.34
N VAL A 305 7.41 -3.57 3.56
CA VAL A 305 6.31 -2.90 2.87
C VAL A 305 6.62 -2.74 1.38
N SER A 306 5.59 -2.63 0.57
CA SER A 306 5.74 -2.36 -0.86
C SER A 306 5.15 -0.99 -1.18
N LEU A 307 5.97 -0.13 -1.78
CA LEU A 307 5.53 1.13 -2.31
C LEU A 307 5.19 0.98 -3.80
N VAL A 308 4.37 1.89 -4.31
CA VAL A 308 4.21 2.01 -5.76
C VAL A 308 5.57 2.21 -6.42
N ALA A 309 5.80 1.53 -7.54
CA ALA A 309 7.07 1.61 -8.25
C ALA A 309 7.44 3.08 -8.53
N PRO A 310 8.66 3.50 -8.17
CA PRO A 310 9.09 4.87 -8.35
C PRO A 310 8.97 5.30 -9.82
N GLY A 311 8.35 6.46 -10.07
CA GLY A 311 8.11 7.00 -11.41
C GLY A 311 6.72 6.73 -11.99
N THR A 312 5.91 5.83 -11.43
CA THR A 312 4.51 5.63 -11.86
C THR A 312 3.54 6.66 -11.26
N ALA A 313 3.93 7.30 -10.16
CA ALA A 313 3.17 8.39 -9.52
C ALA A 313 3.44 9.77 -10.14
N SER A 314 4.13 9.84 -11.29
CA SER A 314 4.46 11.12 -11.93
C SER A 314 3.20 11.84 -12.43
N GLY A 315 3.06 13.01 -11.93
CA GLY A 315 2.17 14.16 -12.07
C GLY A 315 1.45 14.42 -13.39
N GLU A 316 0.90 13.42 -14.08
CA GLU A 316 -0.11 13.70 -15.07
C GLU A 316 -1.34 14.25 -14.34
N ALA A 317 -1.80 15.42 -14.74
CA ALA A 317 -3.06 15.97 -14.25
C ALA A 317 -4.12 14.89 -14.39
N ALA A 318 -4.77 14.54 -13.27
CA ALA A 318 -5.76 13.48 -13.26
C ALA A 318 -6.79 13.74 -14.35
N GLU A 319 -6.90 12.81 -15.30
CA GLU A 319 -7.79 12.95 -16.45
C GLU A 319 -9.23 13.13 -15.96
N ARG A 320 -9.90 14.17 -16.42
CA ARG A 320 -11.27 14.46 -16.04
C ARG A 320 -12.22 13.38 -16.54
N ARG A 321 -13.17 13.02 -15.71
CA ARG A 321 -14.21 12.03 -16.02
C ARG A 321 -15.56 12.72 -16.15
N PHE A 322 -16.41 12.20 -17.02
CA PHE A 322 -17.72 12.79 -17.26
C PHE A 322 -18.82 11.75 -17.04
N LEU A 323 -19.86 12.17 -16.33
CA LEU A 323 -21.07 11.35 -16.22
C LEU A 323 -21.89 11.50 -17.51
N THR A 324 -22.01 10.43 -18.26
CA THR A 324 -22.75 10.36 -19.53
C THR A 324 -23.90 9.38 -19.43
N ALA A 325 -24.96 9.59 -20.22
CA ALA A 325 -26.15 8.74 -20.20
C ALA A 325 -25.90 7.28 -20.60
N ALA A 326 -24.84 7.04 -21.37
CA ALA A 326 -24.38 5.71 -21.75
C ALA A 326 -22.88 5.58 -21.45
N PRO A 327 -22.36 4.36 -21.17
CA PRO A 327 -20.93 4.13 -21.09
C PRO A 327 -20.22 4.54 -22.38
N ALA A 328 -18.94 4.85 -22.32
CA ALA A 328 -18.12 5.10 -23.50
C ALA A 328 -18.25 3.93 -24.49
N ALA A 329 -18.30 4.24 -25.79
CA ALA A 329 -18.46 3.21 -26.83
C ALA A 329 -17.36 2.16 -26.72
N GLY A 330 -17.72 0.90 -26.50
CA GLY A 330 -16.81 -0.23 -26.33
C GLY A 330 -16.35 -0.50 -24.89
N ALA A 331 -16.77 0.30 -23.89
CA ALA A 331 -16.54 -0.02 -22.48
C ALA A 331 -17.58 -1.07 -22.03
N GLU A 332 -17.10 -2.22 -21.55
CA GLU A 332 -17.97 -3.17 -20.87
C GLU A 332 -18.39 -2.56 -19.50
N PRO A 333 -19.66 -2.70 -19.11
CA PRO A 333 -20.09 -2.27 -17.78
C PRO A 333 -19.30 -3.04 -16.71
N VAL A 334 -18.59 -2.33 -15.86
CA VAL A 334 -17.95 -2.94 -14.70
C VAL A 334 -19.04 -3.26 -13.67
N PRO A 335 -19.29 -4.52 -13.33
CA PRO A 335 -20.28 -4.84 -12.33
C PRO A 335 -19.89 -4.23 -10.98
N PRO A 336 -20.83 -3.79 -10.14
CA PRO A 336 -20.52 -3.37 -8.80
C PRO A 336 -19.85 -4.52 -8.05
N PRO A 337 -18.78 -4.24 -7.26
CA PRO A 337 -18.09 -5.27 -6.51
C PRO A 337 -19.02 -5.91 -5.47
N THR A 338 -18.78 -7.17 -5.19
CA THR A 338 -19.45 -7.87 -4.10
C THR A 338 -19.08 -7.26 -2.75
N PRO A 339 -19.86 -7.46 -1.68
CA PRO A 339 -19.52 -6.98 -0.34
C PRO A 339 -18.15 -7.45 0.16
N ASP A 340 -17.72 -8.67 -0.19
CA ASP A 340 -16.42 -9.19 0.21
C ASP A 340 -15.28 -8.48 -0.56
N GLU A 341 -15.41 -8.27 -1.86
CA GLU A 341 -14.44 -7.48 -2.66
C GLU A 341 -14.35 -6.02 -2.19
N ALA A 342 -15.48 -5.43 -1.80
CA ALA A 342 -15.49 -4.07 -1.25
C ALA A 342 -14.74 -3.98 0.09
N VAL A 343 -14.90 -4.97 0.98
CA VAL A 343 -14.16 -5.04 2.26
C VAL A 343 -12.67 -5.31 2.01
N GLU A 344 -12.31 -6.13 1.04
CA GLU A 344 -10.92 -6.38 0.65
C GLU A 344 -10.26 -5.08 0.13
N ALA A 345 -10.96 -4.31 -0.69
CA ALA A 345 -10.51 -3.01 -1.16
C ALA A 345 -10.26 -2.02 0.00
N VAL A 346 -11.15 -2.00 1.02
CA VAL A 346 -10.92 -1.19 2.24
C VAL A 346 -9.71 -1.70 3.01
N THR A 347 -9.55 -3.01 3.14
CA THR A 347 -8.40 -3.61 3.85
C THR A 347 -7.07 -3.16 3.23
N ALA A 348 -7.01 -3.04 1.90
CA ALA A 348 -5.82 -2.52 1.20
C ALA A 348 -5.50 -1.05 1.56
N LEU A 349 -6.50 -0.26 1.99
CA LEU A 349 -6.31 1.12 2.44
C LEU A 349 -5.86 1.23 3.91
N THR A 350 -5.93 0.16 4.67
CA THR A 350 -5.71 0.15 6.13
C THR A 350 -4.44 -0.56 6.56
N GLY A 351 -3.54 -0.84 5.61
CA GLY A 351 -2.25 -1.45 5.91
C GLY A 351 -1.44 -0.59 6.88
N ARG A 352 -0.98 -1.19 8.00
CA ARG A 352 -0.08 -0.49 8.92
C ARG A 352 1.11 0.08 8.13
N TRP A 353 1.50 1.28 8.42
CA TRP A 353 2.57 2.08 7.83
C TRP A 353 2.30 2.63 6.41
N THR A 354 1.59 1.89 5.55
CA THR A 354 1.38 2.27 4.14
C THR A 354 -0.03 2.77 3.85
N GLY A 355 -1.01 2.34 4.62
CA GLY A 355 -2.41 2.71 4.43
C GLY A 355 -2.70 4.17 4.78
N PRO A 356 -3.46 4.90 3.96
CA PRO A 356 -3.91 6.25 4.29
C PRO A 356 -4.95 6.29 5.40
N LEU A 357 -5.60 5.16 5.72
CA LEU A 357 -6.66 5.06 6.71
C LEU A 357 -6.29 4.08 7.84
N ALA A 358 -6.71 4.38 9.05
CA ALA A 358 -6.69 3.43 10.17
C ALA A 358 -8.11 3.17 10.66
N LEU A 359 -8.57 1.92 10.55
CA LEU A 359 -9.81 1.51 11.18
C LEU A 359 -9.60 1.54 12.70
N LEU A 360 -10.36 2.38 13.39
CA LEU A 360 -10.37 2.43 14.84
C LEU A 360 -11.36 1.39 15.38
N GLY A 361 -11.01 0.83 16.55
CA GLY A 361 -11.82 -0.20 17.16
C GLY A 361 -13.18 0.34 17.52
N GLY A 362 -14.21 0.50 17.04
CA GLY A 362 -15.51 1.08 17.42
C GLY A 362 -16.16 0.44 18.66
N GLU A 363 -15.36 -0.13 19.55
CA GLU A 363 -15.85 -0.82 20.76
C GLU A 363 -16.61 0.13 21.71
N GLU A 364 -16.25 1.40 21.70
CA GLU A 364 -16.92 2.43 22.50
C GLU A 364 -18.16 3.03 21.80
N LEU A 365 -18.33 2.77 20.49
CA LEU A 365 -19.48 3.24 19.76
C LEU A 365 -20.69 2.34 19.99
N PRO A 366 -21.90 2.89 20.18
CA PRO A 366 -23.11 2.09 20.23
C PRO A 366 -23.27 1.26 18.95
N GLN A 367 -23.51 -0.05 19.09
CA GLN A 367 -23.59 -0.97 17.96
C GLN A 367 -25.02 -1.48 17.64
N MET A 368 -26.02 -0.90 18.28
CA MET A 368 -27.42 -1.26 18.09
C MET A 368 -28.29 -0.01 18.04
N PRO A 369 -29.27 0.07 17.20
CA PRO A 369 -29.64 -0.87 16.12
C PRO A 369 -28.78 -0.73 14.86
N LEU A 370 -27.84 0.22 14.85
CA LEU A 370 -26.94 0.50 13.73
C LEU A 370 -25.53 -0.04 14.02
N ALA A 371 -24.86 -0.49 12.98
CA ALA A 371 -23.43 -0.74 13.04
C ALA A 371 -22.67 0.58 12.78
N LEU A 372 -21.96 1.07 13.79
CA LEU A 372 -21.12 2.25 13.69
C LEU A 372 -19.64 1.86 13.55
N ARG A 373 -18.93 2.52 12.65
CA ARG A 373 -17.48 2.34 12.45
C ARG A 373 -16.80 3.70 12.42
N GLU A 374 -15.58 3.71 12.95
CA GLU A 374 -14.71 4.88 12.95
C GLU A 374 -13.42 4.58 12.18
N THR A 375 -12.93 5.57 11.46
CA THR A 375 -11.61 5.53 10.82
C THR A 375 -10.91 6.86 10.99
N ALA A 376 -9.58 6.81 11.12
CA ALA A 376 -8.74 8.00 11.16
C ALA A 376 -7.96 8.13 9.85
N ASP A 377 -7.82 9.36 9.37
CA ASP A 377 -6.95 9.72 8.25
C ASP A 377 -5.49 9.75 8.74
N ARG A 378 -4.64 8.94 8.13
CA ARG A 378 -3.19 8.89 8.38
C ARG A 378 -2.38 9.79 7.45
N ASP A 379 -3.01 10.49 6.54
CA ASP A 379 -2.38 11.55 5.74
C ASP A 379 -2.45 12.93 6.43
N GLY A 380 -3.21 13.03 7.53
CA GLY A 380 -3.23 14.22 8.40
C GLY A 380 -4.21 15.31 7.97
N GLY A 381 -5.15 15.02 7.06
CA GLY A 381 -6.09 16.03 6.55
C GLY A 381 -7.40 16.16 7.34
N ALA A 382 -8.09 15.05 7.61
CA ALA A 382 -9.48 15.08 8.07
C ALA A 382 -9.71 14.64 9.54
N GLY A 383 -8.67 14.17 10.24
CA GLY A 383 -8.86 13.59 11.59
C GLY A 383 -9.57 12.23 11.53
N SER A 384 -10.40 11.92 12.53
CA SER A 384 -11.27 10.73 12.49
C SER A 384 -12.68 11.08 12.03
N VAL A 385 -13.34 10.11 11.39
CA VAL A 385 -14.74 10.20 10.95
C VAL A 385 -15.48 8.92 11.32
N VAL A 386 -16.78 9.05 11.56
CA VAL A 386 -17.68 7.93 11.81
C VAL A 386 -18.66 7.79 10.66
N ALA A 387 -19.00 6.55 10.32
CA ALA A 387 -20.11 6.22 9.44
C ALA A 387 -20.95 5.08 10.05
N TRP A 388 -22.16 4.93 9.54
CA TRP A 388 -23.11 3.91 9.96
C TRP A 388 -23.55 3.04 8.78
N ALA A 389 -23.97 1.81 9.06
CA ALA A 389 -24.76 0.98 8.17
C ALA A 389 -25.62 0.00 9.00
N GLU A 390 -26.46 -0.81 8.35
CA GLU A 390 -27.23 -1.87 9.02
C GLU A 390 -26.31 -3.02 9.49
N GLU A 391 -25.22 -3.28 8.77
CA GLU A 391 -24.30 -4.37 9.02
C GLU A 391 -22.86 -3.88 9.14
N GLN A 392 -22.07 -4.58 9.95
CA GLN A 392 -20.65 -4.26 10.23
C GLN A 392 -19.78 -4.17 8.97
N ARG A 393 -19.96 -5.10 8.02
CA ARG A 393 -19.20 -5.11 6.75
C ARG A 393 -19.49 -3.86 5.92
N THR A 394 -20.75 -3.53 5.77
CA THR A 394 -21.20 -2.34 5.04
C THR A 394 -20.73 -1.06 5.74
N ALA A 395 -20.79 -1.02 7.09
CA ALA A 395 -20.29 0.11 7.87
C ALA A 395 -18.78 0.32 7.66
N THR A 396 -18.01 -0.76 7.52
CA THR A 396 -16.57 -0.68 7.19
C THR A 396 -16.33 -0.03 5.83
N VAL A 397 -17.14 -0.36 4.83
CA VAL A 397 -17.05 0.27 3.51
C VAL A 397 -17.51 1.73 3.57
N ALA A 398 -18.65 1.99 4.21
CA ALA A 398 -19.21 3.33 4.34
C ALA A 398 -18.25 4.31 5.04
N VAL A 399 -17.54 3.85 6.10
CA VAL A 399 -16.60 4.71 6.82
C VAL A 399 -15.35 5.00 5.99
N ALA A 400 -14.86 4.06 5.20
CA ALA A 400 -13.73 4.29 4.30
C ALA A 400 -14.08 5.30 3.19
N LEU A 401 -15.26 5.16 2.55
CA LEU A 401 -15.75 6.12 1.57
C LEU A 401 -15.94 7.51 2.20
N THR A 402 -16.45 7.57 3.43
CA THR A 402 -16.63 8.82 4.16
C THR A 402 -15.30 9.51 4.45
N ALA A 403 -14.27 8.76 4.87
CA ALA A 403 -12.93 9.30 5.09
C ALA A 403 -12.29 9.81 3.79
N LEU A 404 -12.44 9.06 2.68
CA LEU A 404 -11.93 9.49 1.38
C LEU A 404 -12.61 10.79 0.89
N ARG A 405 -13.91 10.97 1.16
CA ARG A 405 -14.61 12.25 0.90
C ARG A 405 -14.04 13.37 1.76
N ALA A 406 -13.91 13.14 3.06
CA ALA A 406 -13.41 14.15 4.00
C ALA A 406 -11.98 14.60 3.68
N ALA A 407 -11.14 13.69 3.18
CA ALA A 407 -9.76 13.97 2.77
C ALA A 407 -9.63 14.57 1.35
N CYS A 408 -10.75 14.91 0.69
CA CYS A 408 -10.74 15.39 -0.70
C CYS A 408 -10.62 16.92 -0.76
N PRO A 409 -9.47 17.49 -1.17
CA PRO A 409 -9.29 18.94 -1.27
C PRO A 409 -9.76 19.55 -2.61
N THR A 410 -10.42 18.75 -3.47
CA THR A 410 -10.79 19.19 -4.83
C THR A 410 -12.03 20.06 -4.85
N PRO A 411 -12.14 21.00 -5.81
CA PRO A 411 -13.33 21.81 -5.98
C PRO A 411 -14.56 20.98 -6.37
N GLY A 412 -15.74 21.36 -5.86
CA GLY A 412 -17.00 20.69 -6.11
C GLY A 412 -17.49 19.86 -4.92
N ALA A 413 -18.46 18.97 -5.14
CA ALA A 413 -18.90 18.03 -4.13
C ALA A 413 -17.84 16.94 -3.94
N ALA A 414 -17.34 16.78 -2.71
CA ALA A 414 -16.46 15.67 -2.36
C ALA A 414 -17.22 14.36 -2.47
N ALA A 415 -16.69 13.43 -3.25
CA ALA A 415 -17.36 12.17 -3.60
C ALA A 415 -16.38 10.99 -3.52
N ALA A 416 -16.93 9.81 -3.23
CA ALA A 416 -16.18 8.56 -3.23
C ALA A 416 -17.06 7.38 -3.64
N GLY A 417 -16.47 6.35 -4.23
CA GLY A 417 -17.19 5.17 -4.70
C GLY A 417 -16.33 3.94 -4.87
N LEU A 418 -16.97 2.80 -4.96
CA LEU A 418 -16.32 1.51 -5.21
C LEU A 418 -15.83 1.40 -6.66
N THR A 419 -16.48 2.10 -7.58
CA THR A 419 -16.16 2.19 -9.00
C THR A 419 -16.14 3.64 -9.45
N GLU A 420 -15.61 3.93 -10.63
CA GLU A 420 -15.66 5.26 -11.25
C GLU A 420 -17.11 5.75 -11.38
N GLU A 421 -18.00 4.88 -11.84
CA GLU A 421 -19.42 5.22 -11.98
C GLU A 421 -20.07 5.56 -10.62
N HIS A 422 -19.82 4.73 -9.60
CA HIS A 422 -20.34 4.97 -8.25
C HIS A 422 -19.85 6.32 -7.69
N TRP A 423 -18.56 6.65 -7.85
CA TRP A 423 -18.00 7.93 -7.43
C TRP A 423 -18.66 9.13 -8.11
N LEU A 424 -18.89 9.07 -9.44
CA LEU A 424 -19.55 10.14 -10.19
C LEU A 424 -21.02 10.29 -9.77
N LEU A 425 -21.73 9.17 -9.55
CA LEU A 425 -23.12 9.16 -9.07
C LEU A 425 -23.22 9.74 -7.64
N ASP A 426 -22.32 9.37 -6.73
CA ASP A 426 -22.27 9.91 -5.37
C ASP A 426 -22.14 11.43 -5.38
N GLY A 427 -21.23 11.97 -6.19
CA GLY A 427 -21.02 13.41 -6.30
C GLY A 427 -22.22 14.14 -6.94
N ALA A 428 -22.80 13.57 -7.97
CA ALA A 428 -23.99 14.15 -8.64
C ALA A 428 -25.19 14.20 -7.68
N LEU A 429 -25.48 13.10 -6.96
CA LEU A 429 -26.57 13.07 -5.97
C LEU A 429 -26.38 14.08 -4.84
N ARG A 430 -25.14 14.32 -4.41
CA ARG A 430 -24.84 15.36 -3.41
C ARG A 430 -25.14 16.77 -3.92
N LEU A 431 -24.81 17.07 -5.16
CA LEU A 431 -25.12 18.35 -5.79
C LEU A 431 -26.64 18.52 -5.98
N MET A 432 -27.31 17.49 -6.49
CA MET A 432 -28.76 17.54 -6.75
C MET A 432 -29.60 17.57 -5.47
N ALA A 433 -29.04 17.21 -4.32
CA ALA A 433 -29.78 17.25 -3.05
C ALA A 433 -30.20 18.67 -2.65
N ASP A 434 -29.44 19.68 -3.03
CA ASP A 434 -29.78 21.08 -2.72
C ASP A 434 -30.81 21.67 -3.69
N GLU A 435 -31.02 21.01 -4.84
CA GLU A 435 -32.03 21.38 -5.83
C GLU A 435 -33.37 20.62 -5.66
N ALA A 436 -33.39 19.61 -4.77
CA ALA A 436 -34.56 18.79 -4.52
C ALA A 436 -35.66 19.60 -3.82
N VAL A 437 -36.89 19.46 -4.29
CA VAL A 437 -38.06 20.21 -3.79
C VAL A 437 -39.00 19.31 -2.98
N PRO A 438 -39.57 19.80 -1.88
CA PRO A 438 -40.54 19.04 -1.08
C PRO A 438 -41.78 18.71 -1.91
N TYR A 439 -42.24 17.46 -1.86
CA TYR A 439 -43.50 17.03 -2.47
C TYR A 439 -44.48 16.39 -1.48
N ALA A 440 -43.99 15.93 -0.33
CA ALA A 440 -44.84 15.40 0.73
C ALA A 440 -44.25 15.67 2.10
N THR A 441 -45.09 16.02 3.05
CA THR A 441 -44.77 16.03 4.48
C THR A 441 -45.67 15.00 5.13
N ARG A 442 -45.08 14.03 5.84
CA ARG A 442 -45.82 12.93 6.45
C ARG A 442 -45.57 12.91 7.96
N ALA A 443 -46.62 12.52 8.73
CA ALA A 443 -46.43 12.08 10.09
C ALA A 443 -45.74 10.70 10.06
N VAL A 444 -44.72 10.48 10.88
CA VAL A 444 -43.91 9.28 10.90
C VAL A 444 -44.69 8.00 11.26
N GLY A 445 -45.91 8.12 11.83
CA GLY A 445 -46.79 7.00 12.14
C GLY A 445 -47.26 6.13 10.95
N ALA A 446 -46.89 6.48 9.71
CA ALA A 446 -47.14 5.69 8.49
C ALA A 446 -45.87 5.04 7.93
N VAL A 447 -44.79 4.95 8.73
CA VAL A 447 -43.52 4.38 8.29
C VAL A 447 -43.57 2.85 8.34
N GLU A 448 -42.98 2.22 7.35
CA GLU A 448 -42.98 0.77 7.21
C GLU A 448 -42.22 0.04 8.35
N ALA A 449 -42.55 -1.24 8.54
CA ALA A 449 -42.03 -2.10 9.59
C ALA A 449 -40.48 -2.12 9.69
N ARG A 450 -39.76 -1.88 8.57
CA ARG A 450 -38.30 -1.82 8.54
C ARG A 450 -37.73 -0.69 9.41
N SER A 451 -38.41 0.46 9.46
CA SER A 451 -37.95 1.65 10.19
C SER A 451 -38.46 1.73 11.63
N GLU A 452 -39.37 0.80 12.03
CA GLU A 452 -39.94 0.77 13.38
C GLU A 452 -38.88 0.67 14.49
N PRO A 453 -37.81 -0.16 14.39
CA PRO A 453 -36.75 -0.21 15.40
C PRO A 453 -36.04 1.13 15.61
N LEU A 454 -35.80 1.90 14.51
CA LEU A 454 -35.16 3.21 14.55
C LEU A 454 -36.06 4.25 15.26
N LEU A 455 -37.35 4.23 14.97
CA LEU A 455 -38.33 5.12 15.60
C LEU A 455 -38.45 4.85 17.09
N ARG A 456 -38.55 3.59 17.47
CA ARG A 456 -38.57 3.18 18.88
C ARG A 456 -37.34 3.64 19.63
N MET A 457 -36.15 3.47 19.05
CA MET A 457 -34.90 3.93 19.65
C MET A 457 -34.89 5.47 19.78
N LEU A 458 -35.32 6.22 18.77
CA LEU A 458 -35.44 7.68 18.85
C LEU A 458 -36.40 8.10 19.97
N GLU A 459 -37.54 7.40 20.15
CA GLU A 459 -38.49 7.65 21.22
C GLU A 459 -37.89 7.37 22.61
N GLU A 460 -37.20 6.23 22.78
CA GLU A 460 -36.47 5.85 24.00
C GLU A 460 -35.40 6.89 24.38
N GLU A 461 -34.74 7.49 23.39
CA GLU A 461 -33.75 8.57 23.55
C GLU A 461 -34.39 9.98 23.72
N GLY A 462 -35.71 10.04 23.91
CA GLY A 462 -36.43 11.29 24.16
C GLY A 462 -36.67 12.16 22.94
N MET A 463 -36.67 11.59 21.76
CA MET A 463 -36.93 12.25 20.47
C MET A 463 -38.16 11.67 19.75
N PRO A 464 -39.34 11.73 20.38
CA PRO A 464 -40.56 11.23 19.77
C PRO A 464 -40.95 12.07 18.56
N ASP A 465 -41.71 11.47 17.66
CA ASP A 465 -42.39 12.15 16.53
C ASP A 465 -41.46 13.02 15.65
N PRO A 466 -40.39 12.47 15.06
CA PRO A 466 -39.52 13.24 14.19
C PRO A 466 -40.30 13.77 12.96
N ALA A 467 -40.01 15.01 12.58
CA ALA A 467 -40.59 15.60 11.38
C ALA A 467 -39.96 14.99 10.12
N LEU A 468 -40.77 14.48 9.20
CA LEU A 468 -40.34 13.87 7.96
C LEU A 468 -40.80 14.69 6.75
N THR A 469 -39.87 15.03 5.87
CA THR A 469 -40.13 15.68 4.58
C THR A 469 -39.54 14.80 3.47
N LEU A 470 -40.37 14.50 2.47
CA LEU A 470 -39.94 13.84 1.23
C LEU A 470 -39.71 14.91 0.16
N LEU A 471 -38.53 14.83 -0.47
CA LEU A 471 -38.13 15.74 -1.53
C LEU A 471 -37.85 14.93 -2.80
N ARG A 472 -38.06 15.54 -3.95
CA ARG A 472 -37.79 14.94 -5.25
C ARG A 472 -37.07 15.95 -6.14
N HIS A 473 -36.07 15.48 -6.85
CA HIS A 473 -35.44 16.24 -7.92
C HIS A 473 -36.21 15.99 -9.23
N PRO A 474 -36.58 17.04 -10.00
CA PRO A 474 -37.19 16.86 -11.32
C PRO A 474 -36.29 16.00 -12.22
N GLY A 475 -36.78 14.90 -12.73
CA GLY A 475 -36.03 13.98 -13.59
C GLY A 475 -35.37 12.80 -12.88
N LEU A 476 -35.51 12.67 -11.56
CA LEU A 476 -35.08 11.47 -10.82
C LEU A 476 -36.27 10.70 -10.26
N ASP A 477 -36.22 9.38 -10.38
CA ASP A 477 -37.16 8.48 -9.69
C ASP A 477 -36.76 8.25 -8.23
N TRP A 478 -35.49 8.52 -7.87
CA TRP A 478 -35.03 8.42 -6.51
C TRP A 478 -35.62 9.51 -5.61
N THR A 479 -35.91 9.16 -4.37
CA THR A 479 -36.43 10.05 -3.35
C THR A 479 -35.31 10.51 -2.40
N LEU A 480 -35.34 11.79 -2.04
CA LEU A 480 -34.57 12.34 -0.92
C LEU A 480 -35.48 12.49 0.28
N ALA A 481 -35.15 11.92 1.41
CA ALA A 481 -35.83 12.15 2.66
C ALA A 481 -35.01 13.05 3.59
N GLU A 482 -35.68 13.96 4.26
CA GLU A 482 -35.13 14.74 5.37
C GLU A 482 -35.96 14.46 6.62
N VAL A 483 -35.24 14.01 7.68
CA VAL A 483 -35.79 13.80 9.01
C VAL A 483 -35.16 14.81 9.96
N ARG A 484 -36.00 15.46 10.74
CA ARG A 484 -35.60 16.37 11.81
C ARG A 484 -36.20 15.94 13.13
N THR A 485 -35.37 15.61 14.11
CA THR A 485 -35.84 15.24 15.45
C THR A 485 -36.24 16.48 16.25
N SER A 486 -37.21 16.30 17.15
CA SER A 486 -37.59 17.29 18.17
C SER A 486 -37.38 16.66 19.55
N GLY A 487 -37.02 17.42 20.55
CA GLY A 487 -36.63 16.89 21.87
C GLY A 487 -35.16 16.48 21.96
N GLY A 488 -34.79 15.79 23.03
CA GLY A 488 -33.39 15.43 23.29
C GLY A 488 -32.50 16.64 23.60
N PRO A 489 -31.16 16.48 23.67
CA PRO A 489 -30.22 17.55 24.00
C PRO A 489 -30.14 18.63 22.90
N ARG A 490 -30.40 18.28 21.66
CA ARG A 490 -30.49 19.17 20.49
C ARG A 490 -31.23 18.48 19.34
N PRO A 491 -31.80 19.25 18.37
CA PRO A 491 -32.37 18.63 17.18
C PRO A 491 -31.29 18.01 16.30
N TRP A 492 -31.58 16.84 15.73
CA TRP A 492 -30.75 16.15 14.77
C TRP A 492 -31.44 16.12 13.40
N THR A 493 -30.65 16.27 12.36
CA THR A 493 -31.16 16.17 10.98
C THR A 493 -30.47 15.01 10.29
N GLY A 494 -31.25 14.13 9.65
CA GLY A 494 -30.75 13.11 8.74
C GLY A 494 -31.29 13.38 7.34
N ARG A 495 -30.43 13.30 6.33
CA ARG A 495 -30.80 13.40 4.90
C ARG A 495 -30.26 12.18 4.18
N SER A 496 -31.10 11.49 3.40
CA SER A 496 -30.69 10.29 2.67
C SER A 496 -31.44 10.16 1.36
N TRP A 497 -30.68 9.84 0.30
CA TRP A 497 -31.24 9.33 -0.94
C TRP A 497 -31.64 7.87 -0.79
N GLY A 498 -32.72 7.45 -1.44
CA GLY A 498 -33.17 6.09 -1.58
C GLY A 498 -33.82 5.84 -2.93
N ARG A 499 -33.84 4.58 -3.37
CA ARG A 499 -34.48 4.16 -4.63
C ARG A 499 -36.03 4.40 -4.61
N ASP A 500 -36.57 4.45 -3.41
CA ASP A 500 -37.98 4.74 -3.14
C ASP A 500 -38.11 5.51 -1.81
N ASP A 501 -39.36 5.89 -1.49
CA ASP A 501 -39.69 6.62 -0.27
C ASP A 501 -39.29 5.86 1.00
N THR A 502 -39.46 4.54 1.00
CA THR A 502 -39.14 3.68 2.19
C THR A 502 -37.68 3.65 2.50
N GLU A 503 -36.84 3.42 1.50
CA GLU A 503 -35.38 3.37 1.64
C GLU A 503 -34.84 4.75 2.02
N ALA A 504 -35.32 5.81 1.41
CA ALA A 504 -34.92 7.18 1.73
C ALA A 504 -35.25 7.55 3.19
N VAL A 505 -36.47 7.24 3.64
CA VAL A 505 -36.91 7.49 5.03
C VAL A 505 -36.09 6.71 6.02
N HIS A 506 -35.86 5.43 5.75
CA HIS A 506 -35.04 4.57 6.60
C HIS A 506 -33.62 5.15 6.77
N GLY A 507 -32.96 5.50 5.67
CA GLY A 507 -31.62 6.09 5.69
C GLY A 507 -31.57 7.45 6.41
N ALA A 508 -32.60 8.29 6.26
CA ALA A 508 -32.66 9.57 6.95
C ALA A 508 -32.86 9.42 8.46
N LEU A 509 -33.74 8.49 8.91
CA LEU A 509 -33.92 8.14 10.32
C LEU A 509 -32.64 7.57 10.94
N ALA A 510 -32.01 6.63 10.25
CA ALA A 510 -30.76 6.03 10.69
C ALA A 510 -29.63 7.08 10.81
N THR A 511 -29.53 8.01 9.85
CA THR A 511 -28.56 9.11 9.91
C THR A 511 -28.80 10.03 11.11
N ALA A 512 -30.05 10.37 11.42
CA ALA A 512 -30.40 11.20 12.58
C ALA A 512 -30.05 10.48 13.89
N LEU A 513 -30.37 9.18 14.00
CA LEU A 513 -30.02 8.35 15.16
C LEU A 513 -28.51 8.19 15.33
N ALA A 514 -27.78 7.89 14.24
CA ALA A 514 -26.33 7.76 14.28
C ALA A 514 -25.63 9.04 14.75
N ARG A 515 -26.12 10.22 14.36
CA ARG A 515 -25.65 11.53 14.85
C ARG A 515 -25.88 11.70 16.35
N HIS A 516 -27.02 11.23 16.84
CA HIS A 516 -27.29 11.23 18.27
C HIS A 516 -26.35 10.29 19.01
N GLN A 517 -26.22 9.05 18.55
CA GLN A 517 -25.41 8.01 19.18
C GLN A 517 -23.90 8.36 19.22
N THR A 518 -23.39 9.05 18.22
CA THR A 518 -21.97 9.43 18.16
C THR A 518 -21.67 10.69 18.98
N HIS A 519 -22.64 11.58 19.16
CA HIS A 519 -22.43 12.87 19.85
C HIS A 519 -22.01 12.76 21.31
N GLY A 520 -22.39 11.72 22.01
CA GLY A 520 -22.08 11.50 23.43
C GLY A 520 -20.80 10.71 23.71
N VAL A 521 -20.12 10.22 22.67
CA VAL A 521 -18.96 9.34 22.82
C VAL A 521 -17.68 10.16 22.86
N PRO A 522 -16.96 10.18 24.00
CA PRO A 522 -15.71 10.94 24.12
C PRO A 522 -14.64 10.41 23.16
N GLY A 523 -14.03 11.30 22.40
CA GLY A 523 -12.95 10.94 21.46
C GLY A 523 -13.41 10.39 20.11
N ALA A 524 -14.70 10.10 19.94
CA ALA A 524 -15.22 9.68 18.64
C ALA A 524 -15.20 10.85 17.64
N GLY A 525 -14.84 10.54 16.39
CA GLY A 525 -14.94 11.49 15.27
C GLY A 525 -16.40 11.87 14.98
N PRO A 526 -16.62 12.97 14.27
CA PRO A 526 -17.96 13.37 13.85
C PRO A 526 -18.54 12.39 12.81
N LEU A 527 -19.84 12.16 12.88
CA LEU A 527 -20.55 11.63 11.71
C LEU A 527 -20.54 12.71 10.62
N ALA A 528 -20.12 12.35 9.41
CA ALA A 528 -19.99 13.31 8.31
C ALA A 528 -21.28 14.08 8.07
N ASP A 529 -21.15 15.39 7.87
CA ASP A 529 -22.27 16.23 7.48
C ASP A 529 -22.66 16.02 6.02
N GLY A 530 -23.93 16.29 5.70
CA GLY A 530 -24.43 16.22 4.35
C GLY A 530 -25.44 15.09 4.12
N VAL A 531 -25.57 14.74 2.85
CA VAL A 531 -26.53 13.74 2.37
C VAL A 531 -25.91 12.35 2.39
N HIS A 532 -26.64 11.40 2.93
CA HIS A 532 -26.29 9.99 2.88
C HIS A 532 -26.69 9.39 1.51
N THR A 533 -25.76 8.72 0.86
CA THR A 533 -25.90 8.19 -0.50
C THR A 533 -25.65 6.69 -0.58
N ASP A 534 -25.49 6.00 0.56
CA ASP A 534 -25.10 4.60 0.63
C ASP A 534 -26.15 3.62 0.06
N ALA A 535 -27.35 4.10 -0.29
CA ALA A 535 -28.26 3.36 -1.16
C ALA A 535 -27.61 2.94 -2.49
N LEU A 536 -26.58 3.67 -2.95
CA LEU A 536 -25.76 3.27 -4.10
C LEU A 536 -24.96 1.97 -3.87
N LEU A 537 -24.57 1.67 -2.63
CA LEU A 537 -23.85 0.42 -2.29
C LEU A 537 -24.71 -0.82 -2.51
N PHE A 538 -26.05 -0.65 -2.43
CA PHE A 538 -27.03 -1.72 -2.58
C PHE A 538 -27.72 -1.73 -3.94
N ALA A 539 -27.43 -0.73 -4.79
CA ALA A 539 -27.98 -0.65 -6.12
C ALA A 539 -27.24 -1.63 -7.04
N ASP A 540 -27.99 -2.51 -7.69
CA ASP A 540 -27.42 -3.37 -8.73
C ASP A 540 -27.03 -2.57 -9.99
N ALA A 541 -26.32 -3.22 -10.90
CA ALA A 541 -25.85 -2.57 -12.13
C ALA A 541 -26.99 -1.95 -12.97
N SER A 542 -28.20 -2.54 -12.94
CA SER A 542 -29.36 -2.01 -13.66
C SER A 542 -29.87 -0.72 -13.02
N ALA A 543 -29.99 -0.71 -11.69
CA ALA A 543 -30.41 0.48 -10.94
C ALA A 543 -29.38 1.63 -11.07
N GLN A 544 -28.08 1.33 -11.01
CA GLN A 544 -27.04 2.33 -11.23
C GLN A 544 -27.07 2.88 -12.65
N ALA A 545 -27.24 2.03 -13.67
CA ALA A 545 -27.35 2.47 -15.06
C ALA A 545 -28.60 3.32 -15.32
N ALA A 546 -29.74 2.97 -14.71
CA ALA A 546 -30.94 3.75 -14.78
C ALA A 546 -30.78 5.15 -14.13
N LEU A 547 -30.19 5.17 -12.92
CA LEU A 547 -29.90 6.42 -12.22
C LEU A 547 -28.91 7.30 -13.01
N ARG A 548 -27.85 6.72 -13.54
CA ARG A 548 -26.88 7.42 -14.40
C ARG A 548 -27.56 8.10 -15.57
N LYS A 549 -28.45 7.38 -16.26
CA LYS A 549 -29.20 7.93 -17.38
C LYS A 549 -30.10 9.11 -16.93
N GLN A 550 -30.82 8.96 -15.84
CA GLN A 550 -31.68 10.00 -15.30
C GLN A 550 -30.91 11.27 -14.92
N ILE A 551 -29.78 11.11 -14.21
CA ILE A 551 -28.90 12.23 -13.82
C ILE A 551 -28.36 12.94 -15.06
N ALA A 552 -27.85 12.20 -16.04
CA ALA A 552 -27.29 12.78 -17.26
C ALA A 552 -28.36 13.52 -18.09
N ASP A 553 -29.54 12.93 -18.22
CA ASP A 553 -30.66 13.54 -18.95
C ASP A 553 -31.16 14.82 -18.23
N ALA A 554 -31.27 14.81 -16.90
CA ALA A 554 -31.64 15.97 -16.10
C ALA A 554 -30.62 17.11 -16.22
N ALA A 555 -29.32 16.77 -16.13
CA ALA A 555 -28.24 17.74 -16.32
C ALA A 555 -28.26 18.33 -17.73
N ALA A 556 -28.42 17.51 -18.77
CA ALA A 556 -28.50 17.96 -20.16
C ALA A 556 -29.72 18.90 -20.40
N ALA A 557 -30.87 18.60 -19.79
CA ALA A 557 -32.04 19.46 -19.84
C ALA A 557 -31.81 20.85 -19.20
N ALA A 558 -30.93 20.92 -18.22
CA ALA A 558 -30.48 22.16 -17.58
C ALA A 558 -29.28 22.83 -18.30
N GLY A 559 -28.82 22.30 -19.43
CA GLY A 559 -27.63 22.81 -20.14
C GLY A 559 -26.30 22.50 -19.44
N LEU A 560 -26.29 21.50 -18.56
CA LEU A 560 -25.14 21.11 -17.70
C LEU A 560 -24.68 19.67 -17.99
N ARG A 561 -23.51 19.36 -17.52
CA ARG A 561 -22.98 17.99 -17.37
C ARG A 561 -22.19 17.88 -16.06
N TYR A 562 -22.09 16.68 -15.50
CA TYR A 562 -21.25 16.44 -14.33
C TYR A 562 -19.85 16.02 -14.76
N GLU A 563 -18.86 16.72 -14.20
CA GLU A 563 -17.44 16.50 -14.41
C GLU A 563 -16.81 16.08 -13.08
N GLY A 564 -16.11 14.96 -13.08
CA GLY A 564 -15.33 14.47 -11.96
C GLY A 564 -13.83 14.69 -12.15
N THR A 565 -13.18 15.21 -11.11
CA THR A 565 -11.72 15.29 -11.01
C THR A 565 -11.27 14.28 -9.97
N PRO A 566 -10.66 13.14 -10.37
CA PRO A 566 -10.25 12.13 -9.42
C PRO A 566 -9.08 12.64 -8.55
N ARG A 567 -8.98 12.10 -7.34
CA ARG A 567 -7.83 12.34 -6.44
C ARG A 567 -6.56 11.86 -7.14
N ARG A 568 -5.46 12.57 -6.91
CA ARG A 568 -4.13 12.12 -7.37
C ARG A 568 -3.79 10.76 -6.75
N PRO A 569 -3.02 9.92 -7.48
CA PRO A 569 -2.52 8.68 -6.93
C PRO A 569 -1.83 8.89 -5.58
N ASP A 570 -2.01 7.94 -4.69
CA ASP A 570 -1.39 7.99 -3.38
C ASP A 570 0.14 7.85 -3.51
N PRO A 571 0.94 8.69 -2.84
CA PRO A 571 2.40 8.69 -3.01
C PRO A 571 3.09 7.44 -2.45
N VAL A 572 2.42 6.66 -1.60
CA VAL A 572 2.93 5.42 -1.01
C VAL A 572 2.40 4.19 -1.73
N THR A 573 1.07 4.10 -1.88
CA THR A 573 0.40 2.92 -2.43
C THR A 573 -0.02 3.05 -3.90
N GLY A 574 0.10 4.23 -4.49
CA GLY A 574 -0.27 4.47 -5.89
C GLY A 574 -1.77 4.60 -6.10
N ALA A 575 -2.30 3.92 -7.12
CA ALA A 575 -3.73 3.92 -7.38
C ALA A 575 -4.47 3.21 -6.24
N LEU A 576 -5.39 3.91 -5.61
CA LEU A 576 -6.22 3.32 -4.58
C LEU A 576 -7.28 2.39 -5.22
N PRO A 577 -7.68 1.32 -4.54
CA PRO A 577 -8.72 0.42 -5.04
C PRO A 577 -10.14 1.02 -5.00
N LEU A 578 -10.28 2.21 -4.40
CA LEU A 578 -11.51 2.98 -4.33
C LEU A 578 -11.34 4.32 -5.06
N TRP A 579 -12.40 4.78 -5.68
CA TRP A 579 -12.44 6.07 -6.35
C TRP A 579 -12.79 7.20 -5.38
N SER A 580 -12.12 8.34 -5.50
CA SER A 580 -12.47 9.56 -4.75
C SER A 580 -11.99 10.79 -5.51
N GLY A 581 -12.65 11.92 -5.24
CA GLY A 581 -12.35 13.17 -5.91
C GLY A 581 -13.49 14.16 -5.80
N GLY A 582 -13.39 15.30 -6.50
CA GLY A 582 -14.45 16.29 -6.59
C GLY A 582 -15.33 16.07 -7.82
N VAL A 583 -16.62 16.27 -7.67
CA VAL A 583 -17.59 16.28 -8.77
C VAL A 583 -18.28 17.65 -8.83
N ARG A 584 -18.38 18.24 -10.02
CA ARG A 584 -19.02 19.54 -10.23
C ARG A 584 -19.94 19.53 -11.45
N ALA A 585 -20.95 20.39 -11.44
CA ALA A 585 -21.75 20.68 -12.61
C ALA A 585 -21.03 21.73 -13.47
N VAL A 586 -20.89 21.48 -14.77
CA VAL A 586 -20.27 22.40 -15.73
C VAL A 586 -21.17 22.58 -16.95
N PRO A 587 -21.13 23.74 -17.63
CA PRO A 587 -21.89 23.97 -18.85
C PRO A 587 -21.58 22.93 -19.94
N LEU A 588 -22.60 22.50 -20.71
CA LEU A 588 -22.44 21.57 -21.84
C LEU A 588 -21.51 22.13 -22.93
N ASP A 589 -21.62 23.46 -23.21
CA ASP A 589 -20.91 24.16 -24.28
C ASP A 589 -19.59 24.81 -23.81
N GLY A 590 -19.15 24.57 -22.55
CA GLY A 590 -17.91 25.09 -22.03
C GLY A 590 -16.71 24.38 -22.62
N GLU A 591 -15.85 25.10 -23.38
CA GLU A 591 -14.48 24.64 -23.60
C GLU A 591 -13.81 24.32 -22.25
N PRO A 592 -12.96 23.29 -22.17
CA PRO A 592 -12.22 22.99 -20.95
C PRO A 592 -11.39 24.22 -20.57
N GLN A 593 -11.83 24.98 -19.55
CA GLN A 593 -10.97 26.00 -18.96
C GLN A 593 -9.67 25.32 -18.56
N ALA A 594 -8.58 25.66 -19.26
CA ALA A 594 -7.24 25.41 -18.81
C ALA A 594 -7.16 25.94 -17.36
N ALA A 595 -6.66 25.12 -16.45
CA ALA A 595 -6.43 25.53 -15.08
C ALA A 595 -5.63 26.85 -15.12
N GLU A 596 -6.26 27.96 -14.73
CA GLU A 596 -5.52 29.13 -14.30
C GLU A 596 -4.73 28.67 -13.07
N GLU A 597 -3.47 28.36 -13.29
CA GLU A 597 -2.46 28.38 -12.24
C GLU A 597 -2.52 29.77 -11.62
N SER A 598 -3.16 29.87 -10.48
CA SER A 598 -3.01 31.04 -9.61
C SER A 598 -1.59 31.01 -9.05
N ALA A 599 -0.66 31.49 -9.85
CA ALA A 599 0.59 32.03 -9.39
C ALA A 599 0.30 33.37 -8.67
N GLU A 600 -0.17 33.30 -7.44
CA GLU A 600 0.03 34.37 -6.47
C GLU A 600 1.20 33.97 -5.57
N GLU A 601 2.36 34.12 -6.13
CA GLU A 601 3.62 34.31 -5.43
C GLU A 601 3.51 35.63 -4.67
N THR A 602 3.20 35.55 -3.39
CA THR A 602 3.33 36.67 -2.45
C THR A 602 4.83 36.99 -2.30
N ALA A 603 5.31 37.89 -3.15
CA ALA A 603 6.43 38.75 -2.81
C ALA A 603 5.97 39.65 -1.64
N HIS A 604 6.50 39.42 -0.44
CA HIS A 604 6.83 40.45 0.55
C HIS A 604 7.53 39.87 1.78
N GLY A 605 8.75 40.39 2.03
CA GLY A 605 9.42 40.47 3.30
C GLY A 605 10.41 39.37 3.64
#